data_5041cbaadda3f4c79df48ce407c88d6a
#
_entry.id   5041cbaadda3f4c79df48ce407c88d6a
#
_cell.length_a   1.000
_cell.length_b   1.000
_cell.length_c   1.000
_cell.angle_alpha   90.00
_cell.angle_beta   90.00
_cell.angle_gamma   90.00
#
_symmetry.space_group_name_H-M   'P 1'
#
loop_
_entity.id
_entity.type
_entity.pdbx_description
1 polymer ?
#
loop_
_entity_poly.entity_id
_entity_poly.type
_entity_poly.pdbx_seq_one_letter_code
_entity_poly.pdbx_strand_id
1 'polypeptide(L)'
;SGTMAIAHRAGIRIFATGGIGGVHRGAESSMDISADLTELGRTRVAVFCSGAKSILDIPRTLEYLETQGVPVFTFHASGEFPNFYTASSGCKVPVVSSVDHAARIVAANEQLGLENGIVFGVPIPREFEANGQEIQLAVEQAVLESKELGIDRLGKQVTPWLLPVSYTHLR
;
A
#
# COMPACT_ATOMS: atom_id res chain seq x y z
N SER A 1 -4.36 10.66 0.34
CA SER A 1 -3.62 11.93 0.26
C SER A 1 -4.21 12.99 1.18
N GLY A 2 -5.48 13.39 1.00
CA GLY A 2 -6.09 14.48 1.78
C GLY A 2 -6.01 14.29 3.30
N THR A 3 -6.22 13.08 3.81
CA THR A 3 -6.11 12.76 5.24
C THR A 3 -4.69 13.02 5.77
N MET A 4 -3.65 12.66 5.02
CA MET A 4 -2.26 12.93 5.41
C MET A 4 -1.97 14.43 5.48
N ALA A 5 -2.42 15.20 4.48
CA ALA A 5 -2.23 16.65 4.45
C ALA A 5 -2.92 17.35 5.63
N ILE A 6 -4.14 16.91 5.99
CA ILE A 6 -4.87 17.44 7.15
C ILE A 6 -4.20 17.01 8.46
N ALA A 7 -3.81 15.74 8.59
CA ALA A 7 -3.12 15.22 9.76
C ALA A 7 -1.82 16.01 10.04
N HIS A 8 -1.01 16.21 9.01
CA HIS A 8 0.21 16.99 9.11
C HIS A 8 -0.03 18.42 9.60
N ARG A 9 -1.01 19.12 9.03
CA ARG A 9 -1.39 20.48 9.44
C ARG A 9 -1.94 20.54 10.86
N ALA A 10 -2.55 19.46 11.34
CA ALA A 10 -3.02 19.31 12.72
C ALA A 10 -1.92 18.89 13.71
N GLY A 11 -0.66 18.76 13.27
CA GLY A 11 0.46 18.30 14.10
C GLY A 11 0.46 16.79 14.37
N ILE A 12 -0.37 16.03 13.65
CA ILE A 12 -0.42 14.56 13.77
C ILE A 12 0.71 13.98 12.93
N ARG A 13 1.64 13.28 13.58
CA ARG A 13 2.83 12.70 12.93
C ARG A 13 2.70 11.24 12.56
N ILE A 14 1.73 10.55 13.14
CA ILE A 14 1.50 9.11 12.93
C ILE A 14 0.06 8.90 12.50
N PHE A 15 -0.13 8.13 11.46
CA PHE A 15 -1.42 7.82 10.88
C PHE A 15 -1.52 6.33 10.57
N ALA A 16 -2.59 5.68 11.04
CA ALA A 16 -2.88 4.28 10.76
C ALA A 16 -4.05 4.16 9.78
N THR A 17 -3.90 3.27 8.80
CA THR A 17 -4.95 2.97 7.82
C THR A 17 -4.90 1.49 7.44
N GLY A 18 -5.99 0.94 6.91
CA GLY A 18 -6.00 -0.44 6.41
C GLY A 18 -5.03 -0.65 5.24
N GLY A 19 -5.04 0.25 4.26
CA GLY A 19 -4.12 0.19 3.13
C GLY A 19 -3.96 1.52 2.43
N ILE A 20 -2.81 1.71 1.80
CA ILE A 20 -2.52 2.87 0.96
C ILE A 20 -3.00 2.64 -0.49
N GLY A 21 -3.20 3.73 -1.22
CA GLY A 21 -3.26 3.68 -2.67
C GLY A 21 -1.89 3.32 -3.27
N GLY A 22 -1.87 3.05 -4.55
CA GLY A 22 -0.64 2.63 -5.23
C GLY A 22 -0.73 2.84 -6.73
N VAL A 23 0.16 2.18 -7.46
CA VAL A 23 0.15 2.11 -8.92
C VAL A 23 -0.91 1.09 -9.34
N HIS A 24 -1.82 1.47 -10.23
CA HIS A 24 -2.83 0.55 -10.73
C HIS A 24 -2.23 -0.43 -11.75
N ARG A 25 -2.81 -1.63 -11.84
CA ARG A 25 -2.44 -2.59 -12.89
C ARG A 25 -2.80 -1.98 -14.24
N GLY A 26 -1.89 -2.06 -15.21
CA GLY A 26 -2.04 -1.38 -16.51
C GLY A 26 -1.60 0.10 -16.50
N ALA A 27 -0.99 0.57 -15.41
CA ALA A 27 -0.50 1.95 -15.31
C ALA A 27 0.58 2.29 -16.35
N GLU A 28 1.25 1.30 -16.93
CA GLU A 28 2.17 1.49 -18.07
C GLU A 28 1.50 2.16 -19.28
N SER A 29 0.18 2.01 -19.40
CA SER A 29 -0.60 2.62 -20.49
C SER A 29 -1.50 3.76 -20.00
N SER A 30 -2.04 3.66 -18.78
CA SER A 30 -3.03 4.59 -18.25
C SER A 30 -2.43 5.71 -17.39
N MET A 31 -1.20 5.50 -16.86
CA MET A 31 -0.60 6.37 -15.83
C MET A 31 -1.48 6.55 -14.59
N ASP A 32 -2.37 5.58 -14.31
CA ASP A 32 -3.26 5.63 -13.15
C ASP A 32 -2.48 5.29 -11.87
N ILE A 33 -2.03 6.33 -11.19
CA ILE A 33 -1.23 6.28 -9.97
C ILE A 33 -1.95 7.09 -8.89
N SER A 34 -2.08 6.48 -7.73
CA SER A 34 -2.75 7.14 -6.59
C SER A 34 -1.98 8.38 -6.13
N ALA A 35 -2.72 9.45 -5.88
CA ALA A 35 -2.18 10.66 -5.26
C ALA A 35 -1.63 10.41 -3.82
N ASP A 36 -1.93 9.28 -3.21
CA ASP A 36 -1.34 8.90 -1.91
C ASP A 36 0.18 8.81 -1.99
N LEU A 37 0.71 8.28 -3.10
CA LEU A 37 2.15 8.09 -3.27
C LEU A 37 2.90 9.42 -3.41
N THR A 38 2.34 10.35 -4.18
CA THR A 38 2.89 11.70 -4.32
C THR A 38 2.78 12.47 -2.99
N GLU A 39 1.67 12.31 -2.27
CA GLU A 39 1.51 12.98 -0.97
C GLU A 39 2.49 12.46 0.07
N LEU A 40 2.77 11.15 0.08
CA LEU A 40 3.82 10.56 0.92
C LEU A 40 5.19 11.16 0.65
N GLY A 41 5.50 11.51 -0.60
CA GLY A 41 6.79 12.14 -0.96
C GLY A 41 6.98 13.57 -0.44
N ARG A 42 5.92 14.25 0.01
CA ARG A 42 5.96 15.67 0.38
C ARG A 42 5.29 16.02 1.71
N THR A 43 4.83 15.03 2.45
CA THR A 43 4.09 15.25 3.70
C THR A 43 4.65 14.37 4.79
N ARG A 44 5.26 14.99 5.79
CA ARG A 44 5.93 14.32 6.93
C ARG A 44 4.93 13.69 7.87
N VAL A 45 4.43 12.51 7.51
CA VAL A 45 3.56 11.66 8.33
C VAL A 45 4.03 10.21 8.21
N ALA A 46 4.21 9.52 9.32
CA ALA A 46 4.48 8.09 9.33
C ALA A 46 3.16 7.33 9.18
N VAL A 47 3.04 6.53 8.11
CA VAL A 47 1.82 5.77 7.78
C VAL A 47 2.04 4.30 8.09
N PHE A 48 1.22 3.75 8.98
CA PHE A 48 1.16 2.32 9.31
C PHE A 48 -0.04 1.71 8.59
N CYS A 49 0.19 0.67 7.78
CA CYS A 49 -0.85 0.06 6.97
C CYS A 49 -0.58 -1.44 6.71
N SER A 50 -1.60 -2.18 6.31
CA SER A 50 -1.42 -3.57 5.86
C SER A 50 -0.92 -3.69 4.41
N GLY A 51 -0.20 -2.68 3.93
CA GLY A 51 0.33 -2.62 2.58
C GLY A 51 -0.50 -1.76 1.63
N ALA A 52 -0.24 -1.90 0.34
CA ALA A 52 -1.10 -1.34 -0.70
C ALA A 52 -2.35 -2.22 -0.87
N LYS A 53 -3.45 -1.63 -1.34
CA LYS A 53 -4.67 -2.40 -1.62
C LYS A 53 -4.38 -3.50 -2.64
N SER A 54 -4.89 -4.70 -2.41
CA SER A 54 -4.56 -5.94 -3.15
C SER A 54 -4.85 -5.91 -4.66
N ILE A 55 -5.74 -5.03 -5.10
CA ILE A 55 -6.03 -4.81 -6.54
C ILE A 55 -4.92 -4.05 -7.27
N LEU A 56 -3.95 -3.47 -6.55
CA LEU A 56 -2.89 -2.64 -7.09
C LEU A 56 -1.66 -3.46 -7.48
N ASP A 57 -0.76 -2.85 -8.22
CA ASP A 57 0.56 -3.38 -8.58
C ASP A 57 1.56 -3.05 -7.46
N ILE A 58 1.83 -4.00 -6.58
CA ILE A 58 2.69 -3.76 -5.43
C ILE A 58 4.16 -3.51 -5.82
N PRO A 59 4.78 -4.30 -6.72
CA PRO A 59 6.14 -4.00 -7.17
C PRO A 59 6.29 -2.57 -7.68
N ARG A 60 5.42 -2.14 -8.60
CA ARG A 60 5.46 -0.77 -9.14
C ARG A 60 5.13 0.30 -8.10
N THR A 61 4.29 -0.02 -7.12
CA THR A 61 3.98 0.89 -6.00
C THR A 61 5.24 1.15 -5.17
N LEU A 62 6.02 0.12 -4.86
CA LEU A 62 7.27 0.25 -4.11
C LEU A 62 8.31 1.05 -4.90
N GLU A 63 8.48 0.78 -6.19
CA GLU A 63 9.37 1.54 -7.08
C GLU A 63 8.97 3.02 -7.18
N TYR A 64 7.67 3.30 -7.24
CA TYR A 64 7.20 4.68 -7.27
C TYR A 64 7.43 5.40 -5.94
N LEU A 65 7.24 4.72 -4.81
CA LEU A 65 7.57 5.27 -3.49
C LEU A 65 9.06 5.59 -3.36
N GLU A 66 9.93 4.70 -3.86
CA GLU A 66 11.38 4.95 -3.92
C GLU A 66 11.69 6.20 -4.75
N THR A 67 11.10 6.32 -5.94
CA THR A 67 11.22 7.50 -6.82
C THR A 67 10.80 8.80 -6.11
N GLN A 68 9.78 8.72 -5.23
CA GLN A 68 9.33 9.86 -4.42
C GLN A 68 10.17 10.10 -3.15
N GLY A 69 11.22 9.31 -2.94
CA GLY A 69 12.08 9.40 -1.75
C GLY A 69 11.37 8.96 -0.45
N VAL A 70 10.37 8.09 -0.55
CA VAL A 70 9.61 7.60 0.61
C VAL A 70 10.21 6.30 1.12
N PRO A 71 10.80 6.28 2.33
CA PRO A 71 11.27 5.04 2.94
C PRO A 71 10.10 4.11 3.26
N VAL A 72 10.25 2.84 2.89
CA VAL A 72 9.27 1.79 3.17
C VAL A 72 9.89 0.70 4.02
N PHE A 73 9.21 0.31 5.08
CA PHE A 73 9.63 -0.71 6.03
C PHE A 73 8.53 -1.74 6.25
N THR A 74 8.88 -2.90 6.80
CA THR A 74 7.90 -3.90 7.22
C THR A 74 8.18 -4.43 8.63
N PHE A 75 7.12 -4.74 9.37
CA PHE A 75 7.19 -5.50 10.61
C PHE A 75 7.19 -7.02 10.38
N HIS A 76 7.07 -7.47 9.14
CA HIS A 76 7.13 -8.89 8.83
C HIS A 76 8.58 -9.40 8.91
N ALA A 77 8.81 -10.44 9.72
CA ALA A 77 10.15 -10.97 10.00
C ALA A 77 10.90 -11.47 8.74
N SER A 78 10.18 -11.89 7.69
CA SER A 78 10.78 -12.29 6.42
C SER A 78 11.29 -11.12 5.56
N GLY A 79 10.94 -9.88 5.92
CA GLY A 79 11.21 -8.70 5.12
C GLY A 79 10.20 -8.45 4.01
N GLU A 80 9.14 -9.25 3.90
CA GLU A 80 8.14 -9.04 2.87
C GLU A 80 7.17 -7.92 3.23
N PHE A 81 6.87 -7.08 2.24
CA PHE A 81 5.85 -6.06 2.37
C PHE A 81 4.47 -6.71 2.31
N PRO A 82 3.52 -6.38 3.19
CA PRO A 82 2.21 -7.03 3.20
C PRO A 82 1.35 -6.65 2.00
N ASN A 83 0.47 -7.57 1.60
CA ASN A 83 -0.45 -7.43 0.48
C ASN A 83 -1.90 -7.32 0.96
N PHE A 84 -2.18 -6.36 1.80
CA PHE A 84 -3.48 -6.00 2.37
C PHE A 84 -4.20 -7.16 3.09
N TYR A 85 -4.62 -8.21 2.39
CA TYR A 85 -5.30 -9.39 2.91
C TYR A 85 -4.38 -10.56 3.20
N THR A 86 -3.12 -10.48 2.81
CA THR A 86 -2.10 -11.50 3.07
C THR A 86 -0.85 -10.86 3.67
N ALA A 87 -0.13 -11.61 4.51
CA ALA A 87 1.08 -11.12 5.16
C ALA A 87 2.24 -10.90 4.18
N SER A 88 2.19 -11.52 3.00
CA SER A 88 3.28 -11.54 2.02
C SER A 88 2.80 -11.09 0.64
N SER A 89 3.59 -10.24 0.00
CA SER A 89 3.43 -9.83 -1.40
C SER A 89 4.51 -10.40 -2.34
N GLY A 90 5.48 -11.12 -1.80
CA GLY A 90 6.69 -11.50 -2.53
C GLY A 90 7.72 -10.36 -2.70
N CYS A 91 7.41 -9.13 -2.30
CA CYS A 91 8.30 -7.97 -2.43
C CYS A 91 9.02 -7.69 -1.11
N LYS A 92 10.34 -7.56 -1.15
CA LYS A 92 11.18 -7.33 0.03
C LYS A 92 11.44 -5.86 0.27
N VAL A 93 11.35 -5.46 1.55
CA VAL A 93 11.70 -4.13 2.06
C VAL A 93 12.44 -4.27 3.39
N PRO A 94 13.17 -3.26 3.86
CA PRO A 94 13.85 -3.30 5.15
C PRO A 94 12.93 -3.63 6.32
N VAL A 95 13.44 -4.46 7.25
CA VAL A 95 12.68 -4.92 8.43
C VAL A 95 12.81 -3.95 9.58
N VAL A 96 11.70 -3.67 10.22
CA VAL A 96 11.65 -3.00 11.54
C VAL A 96 11.38 -4.06 12.60
N SER A 97 12.33 -4.19 13.52
CA SER A 97 12.35 -5.25 14.54
C SER A 97 11.47 -4.99 15.77
N SER A 98 11.06 -3.72 15.98
CA SER A 98 10.27 -3.31 17.14
C SER A 98 9.60 -1.96 16.94
N VAL A 99 8.63 -1.65 17.79
CA VAL A 99 7.99 -0.31 17.84
C VAL A 99 9.03 0.77 18.15
N ASP A 100 9.96 0.51 19.06
CA ASP A 100 11.04 1.46 19.38
C ASP A 100 11.96 1.72 18.19
N HIS A 101 12.21 0.70 17.36
CA HIS A 101 12.96 0.87 16.12
C HIS A 101 12.22 1.79 15.15
N ALA A 102 10.92 1.57 14.94
CA ALA A 102 10.09 2.45 14.11
C ALA A 102 10.07 3.90 14.65
N ALA A 103 9.92 4.06 15.97
CA ALA A 103 9.90 5.38 16.59
C ALA A 103 11.24 6.13 16.38
N ARG A 104 12.37 5.44 16.45
CA ARG A 104 13.69 6.04 16.14
C ARG A 104 13.81 6.45 14.68
N ILE A 105 13.28 5.66 13.74
CA ILE A 105 13.26 6.02 12.31
C ILE A 105 12.46 7.30 12.10
N VAL A 106 11.26 7.37 12.68
CA VAL A 106 10.41 8.57 12.59
C VAL A 106 11.11 9.80 13.19
N ALA A 107 11.72 9.65 14.37
CA ALA A 107 12.47 10.73 15.01
C ALA A 107 13.68 11.19 14.19
N ALA A 108 14.42 10.25 13.58
CA ALA A 108 15.56 10.56 12.73
C ALA A 108 15.13 11.34 11.47
N ASN A 109 14.03 10.93 10.82
CA ASN A 109 13.44 11.64 9.67
C ASN A 109 13.12 13.10 10.02
N GLU A 110 12.56 13.32 11.21
CA GLU A 110 12.24 14.67 11.71
C GLU A 110 13.49 15.47 12.01
N GLN A 111 14.47 14.88 12.69
CA GLN A 111 15.74 15.54 13.04
C GLN A 111 16.57 15.94 11.82
N LEU A 112 16.50 15.13 10.74
CA LEU A 112 17.13 15.43 9.46
C LEU A 112 16.39 16.50 8.66
N GLY A 113 15.22 16.95 9.11
CA GLY A 113 14.43 17.96 8.41
C GLY A 113 13.79 17.45 7.09
N LEU A 114 13.67 16.13 6.93
CA LEU A 114 13.08 15.55 5.72
C LEU A 114 11.57 15.81 5.68
N GLU A 115 11.07 16.20 4.51
CA GLU A 115 9.64 16.54 4.32
C GLU A 115 8.79 15.34 3.88
N ASN A 116 9.42 14.26 3.44
CA ASN A 116 8.72 13.04 3.05
C ASN A 116 8.12 12.28 4.24
N GLY A 117 7.04 11.55 3.97
CA GLY A 117 6.48 10.57 4.88
C GLY A 117 7.28 9.28 4.92
N ILE A 118 6.84 8.35 5.75
CA ILE A 118 7.41 7.01 5.90
C ILE A 118 6.26 6.00 5.86
N VAL A 119 6.46 4.86 5.20
CA VAL A 119 5.47 3.77 5.17
C VAL A 119 5.99 2.59 6.00
N PHE A 120 5.15 2.11 6.92
CA PHE A 120 5.38 0.90 7.69
C PHE A 120 4.30 -0.13 7.35
N GLY A 121 4.71 -1.23 6.72
CA GLY A 121 3.87 -2.38 6.46
C GLY A 121 3.71 -3.24 7.72
N VAL A 122 2.47 -3.38 8.16
CA VAL A 122 2.08 -4.22 9.30
C VAL A 122 1.26 -5.39 8.77
N PRO A 123 1.78 -6.63 8.80
CA PRO A 123 1.05 -7.78 8.29
C PRO A 123 -0.23 -8.01 9.10
N ILE A 124 -1.24 -8.56 8.45
CA ILE A 124 -2.47 -8.99 9.15
C ILE A 124 -2.13 -10.06 10.19
N PRO A 125 -2.90 -10.19 11.29
CA PRO A 125 -2.72 -11.27 12.24
C PRO A 125 -2.90 -12.64 11.58
N ARG A 126 -2.08 -13.63 11.98
CA ARG A 126 -2.07 -14.99 11.40
C ARG A 126 -3.43 -15.69 11.41
N GLU A 127 -4.25 -15.38 12.39
CA GLU A 127 -5.61 -15.95 12.54
C GLU A 127 -6.56 -15.55 11.39
N PHE A 128 -6.26 -14.46 10.68
CA PHE A 128 -7.04 -13.98 9.52
C PHE A 128 -6.40 -14.31 8.17
N GLU A 129 -5.22 -14.91 8.16
CA GLU A 129 -4.45 -15.13 6.92
C GLU A 129 -5.12 -16.11 5.96
N ALA A 130 -5.78 -17.15 6.46
CA ALA A 130 -6.49 -18.13 5.62
C ALA A 130 -7.64 -17.48 4.84
N ASN A 131 -8.44 -16.67 5.51
CA ASN A 131 -9.51 -15.90 4.86
C ASN A 131 -8.93 -14.85 3.89
N GLY A 132 -7.79 -14.27 4.23
CA GLY A 132 -7.07 -13.33 3.39
C GLY A 132 -6.61 -13.94 2.06
N GLN A 133 -6.17 -15.20 2.07
CA GLN A 133 -5.78 -15.92 0.86
C GLN A 133 -6.96 -16.16 -0.09
N GLU A 134 -8.13 -16.56 0.41
CA GLU A 134 -9.33 -16.69 -0.41
C GLU A 134 -9.72 -15.36 -1.09
N ILE A 135 -9.69 -14.28 -0.32
CA ILE A 135 -9.98 -12.93 -0.85
C ILE A 135 -8.95 -12.55 -1.92
N GLN A 136 -7.68 -12.86 -1.69
CA GLN A 136 -6.63 -12.57 -2.65
C GLN A 136 -6.82 -13.32 -3.97
N LEU A 137 -7.18 -14.60 -3.92
CA LEU A 137 -7.49 -15.39 -5.12
C LEU A 137 -8.70 -14.82 -5.88
N ALA A 138 -9.75 -14.41 -5.17
CA ALA A 138 -10.91 -13.77 -5.79
C ALA A 138 -10.56 -12.43 -6.47
N VAL A 139 -9.67 -11.65 -5.87
CA VAL A 139 -9.16 -10.41 -6.48
C VAL A 139 -8.33 -10.70 -7.72
N GLU A 140 -7.46 -11.70 -7.68
CA GLU A 140 -6.64 -12.11 -8.83
C GLU A 140 -7.50 -12.60 -10.01
N GLN A 141 -8.54 -13.38 -9.71
CA GLN A 141 -9.51 -13.82 -10.71
C GLN A 141 -10.24 -12.64 -11.35
N ALA A 142 -10.75 -11.70 -10.54
CA ALA A 142 -11.41 -10.50 -11.03
C ALA A 142 -10.46 -9.63 -11.91
N VAL A 143 -9.18 -9.56 -11.57
CA VAL A 143 -8.17 -8.87 -12.38
C VAL A 143 -7.96 -9.57 -13.73
N LEU A 144 -7.95 -10.91 -13.76
CA LEU A 144 -7.86 -11.66 -15.01
C LEU A 144 -9.07 -11.39 -15.91
N GLU A 145 -10.29 -11.48 -15.36
CA GLU A 145 -11.52 -11.16 -16.09
C GLU A 145 -11.53 -9.73 -16.64
N SER A 146 -11.04 -8.76 -15.87
CA SER A 146 -10.95 -7.38 -16.33
C SER A 146 -10.08 -7.22 -17.57
N LYS A 147 -9.00 -8.01 -17.69
CA LYS A 147 -8.13 -8.03 -18.87
C LYS A 147 -8.81 -8.68 -20.07
N GLU A 148 -9.49 -9.82 -19.87
CA GLU A 148 -10.21 -10.51 -20.94
C GLU A 148 -11.33 -9.65 -21.53
N LEU A 149 -11.99 -8.87 -20.70
CA LEU A 149 -13.04 -7.94 -21.10
C LEU A 149 -12.51 -6.57 -21.59
N GLY A 150 -11.19 -6.34 -21.54
CA GLY A 150 -10.59 -5.06 -21.93
C GLY A 150 -10.91 -3.89 -20.99
N ILE A 151 -11.44 -4.18 -19.79
CA ILE A 151 -11.81 -3.18 -18.78
C ILE A 151 -10.57 -2.61 -18.11
N ASP A 152 -9.48 -3.38 -18.04
CA ASP A 152 -8.17 -2.97 -17.51
C ASP A 152 -7.62 -1.69 -18.13
N ARG A 153 -8.10 -1.31 -19.33
CA ARG A 153 -7.71 -0.10 -20.07
C ARG A 153 -8.53 1.14 -19.72
N LEU A 154 -9.55 1.00 -18.88
CA LEU A 154 -10.47 2.10 -18.55
C LEU A 154 -9.98 3.00 -17.39
N GLY A 155 -8.73 2.83 -16.94
CA GLY A 155 -8.12 3.65 -15.90
C GLY A 155 -8.93 3.62 -14.60
N LYS A 156 -9.35 4.78 -14.09
CA LYS A 156 -10.08 4.89 -12.81
C LYS A 156 -11.37 4.08 -12.70
N GLN A 157 -11.94 3.62 -13.80
CA GLN A 157 -13.16 2.80 -13.78
C GLN A 157 -12.88 1.33 -13.46
N VAL A 158 -11.64 0.88 -13.52
CA VAL A 158 -11.24 -0.50 -13.19
C VAL A 158 -11.51 -0.83 -11.72
N THR A 159 -11.13 0.05 -10.81
CA THR A 159 -11.31 -0.19 -9.37
C THR A 159 -12.78 -0.36 -8.95
N PRO A 160 -13.72 0.51 -9.35
CA PRO A 160 -15.15 0.30 -9.06
C PRO A 160 -15.72 -0.98 -9.66
N TRP A 161 -15.17 -1.46 -10.77
CA TRP A 161 -15.58 -2.72 -11.38
C TRP A 161 -15.00 -3.94 -10.65
N LEU A 162 -13.70 -3.91 -10.30
CA LEU A 162 -13.01 -5.01 -9.63
C LEU A 162 -13.62 -5.36 -8.26
N LEU A 163 -14.01 -4.36 -7.48
CA LEU A 163 -14.52 -4.59 -6.13
C LEU A 163 -15.79 -5.45 -6.10
N PRO A 164 -16.87 -5.14 -6.83
CA PRO A 164 -18.06 -6.00 -6.87
C PRO A 164 -17.78 -7.40 -7.44
N VAL A 165 -16.95 -7.50 -8.49
CA VAL A 165 -16.63 -8.78 -9.14
C VAL A 165 -15.84 -9.68 -8.20
N SER A 166 -14.85 -9.18 -7.47
CA SER A 166 -14.12 -9.98 -6.48
C SER A 166 -15.03 -10.51 -5.37
N TYR A 167 -16.06 -9.77 -4.95
CA TYR A 167 -17.07 -10.28 -4.00
C TYR A 167 -17.93 -11.40 -4.57
N THR A 168 -18.20 -11.43 -5.88
CA THR A 168 -18.96 -12.54 -6.51
C THR A 168 -18.18 -13.83 -6.54
N HIS A 169 -16.86 -13.78 -6.60
CA HIS A 169 -15.99 -14.97 -6.54
C HIS A 169 -15.82 -15.55 -5.12
N LEU A 170 -16.25 -14.82 -4.08
CA LEU A 170 -16.20 -15.29 -2.68
C LEU A 170 -17.49 -16.04 -2.26
N ARG A 171 -18.46 -16.21 -3.14
CA ARG A 171 -19.71 -16.95 -2.92
C ARG A 171 -19.67 -18.28 -3.64
#